data_7270ef0a7e4df245756f7328b636a0a6
#
_entry.id   7270ef0a7e4df245756f7328b636a0a6
#
_cell.length_a   1.000
_cell.length_b   1.000
_cell.length_c   1.000
_cell.angle_alpha   90.00
_cell.angle_beta   90.00
_cell.angle_gamma   90.00
#
_symmetry.space_group_name_H-M   'P 1'
#
loop_
_entity.id
_entity.type
_entity.pdbx_description
1 polymer ?
#
loop_
_entity_poly.entity_id
_entity_poly.type
_entity_poly.pdbx_seq_one_letter_code
_entity_poly.pdbx_strand_id
1 'polypeptide(L)'
;MADVLLTHSYHLARDAKQFRKMQPYPPLGTLYAATALRSAGISVAVCDTMFIEPASGFRAALEEHKPKIVVIYEDDFNFVTKMCLTHMRDLASELSAIARSAGITVIAHGSDATDHPRDYLDNGVDFILNGEVEQSLTDLCDALLQSRGLPAIPGLVRYSAADGTLESLLPAPTNPSWATLPRAARELIDLEPYRRAWIEAHGYFSTNVVSSRGCPYHCNWCAKPISGNRFQLRAPEEVAAELHELKTLFGVEHIWFGDDVFALDRHWVQEFARAVESLGEVVPFKIQSRADLMSDATVSALKRAGCVEIWMGVESGSQKILDAMKKGLKLSAV
;
A
#
# COMPACT_ATOMS: atom_id res chain seq x y z
N MET A 1 15.15 -18.60 -7.94
CA MET A 1 13.80 -19.17 -8.19
C MET A 1 12.95 -18.82 -6.99
N ALA A 2 11.72 -18.36 -7.20
CA ALA A 2 10.76 -18.03 -6.16
C ALA A 2 9.42 -18.71 -6.47
N ASP A 3 8.70 -19.22 -5.47
CA ASP A 3 7.37 -19.83 -5.68
C ASP A 3 6.32 -18.80 -6.08
N VAL A 4 6.44 -17.57 -5.52
CA VAL A 4 5.53 -16.47 -5.77
C VAL A 4 6.31 -15.26 -6.29
N LEU A 5 5.86 -14.67 -7.39
CA LEU A 5 6.32 -13.38 -7.89
C LEU A 5 5.25 -12.34 -7.62
N LEU A 6 5.56 -11.37 -6.74
CA LEU A 6 4.70 -10.20 -6.54
C LEU A 6 5.07 -9.10 -7.56
N THR A 7 4.06 -8.36 -7.98
CA THR A 7 4.21 -7.15 -8.80
C THR A 7 3.07 -6.19 -8.48
N HIS A 8 3.13 -4.98 -9.03
CA HIS A 8 2.06 -4.00 -9.04
C HIS A 8 1.88 -3.47 -10.46
N SER A 9 0.78 -2.79 -10.72
CA SER A 9 0.48 -2.27 -12.07
C SER A 9 0.72 -0.77 -12.23
N TYR A 10 1.31 -0.09 -11.24
CA TYR A 10 1.66 1.31 -11.38
C TYR A 10 3.01 1.48 -12.08
N HIS A 11 3.01 2.24 -13.19
CA HIS A 11 4.21 2.61 -13.94
C HIS A 11 4.26 4.13 -14.12
N LEU A 12 5.31 4.78 -13.60
CA LEU A 12 5.40 6.23 -13.50
C LEU A 12 5.23 6.94 -14.85
N ALA A 13 5.79 6.40 -15.94
CA ALA A 13 5.70 7.02 -17.25
C ALA A 13 4.27 7.01 -17.85
N ARG A 14 3.36 6.18 -17.35
CA ARG A 14 1.94 6.18 -17.75
C ARG A 14 1.10 7.22 -16.98
N ASP A 15 1.67 7.88 -15.96
CA ASP A 15 1.05 8.96 -15.21
C ASP A 15 1.76 10.30 -15.49
N ALA A 16 1.31 11.02 -16.50
CA ALA A 16 1.92 12.27 -16.94
C ALA A 16 1.99 13.35 -15.85
N LYS A 17 1.08 13.35 -14.88
CA LYS A 17 1.09 14.29 -13.76
C LYS A 17 2.19 13.95 -12.76
N GLN A 18 2.29 12.68 -12.35
CA GLN A 18 3.30 12.26 -11.39
C GLN A 18 4.69 12.17 -12.01
N PHE A 19 4.78 11.81 -13.29
CA PHE A 19 6.04 11.89 -14.06
C PHE A 19 6.63 13.30 -14.04
N ARG A 20 5.81 14.34 -14.20
CA ARG A 20 6.28 15.73 -14.10
C ARG A 20 6.66 16.16 -12.69
N LYS A 21 5.99 15.61 -11.67
CA LYS A 21 6.32 15.88 -10.26
C LYS A 21 7.57 15.15 -9.81
N MET A 22 7.86 14.01 -10.40
CA MET A 22 8.98 13.12 -10.08
C MET A 22 9.11 12.84 -8.58
N GLN A 23 8.02 12.39 -7.98
CA GLN A 23 7.95 11.98 -6.57
C GLN A 23 7.54 10.50 -6.44
N PRO A 24 8.32 9.57 -7.01
CA PRO A 24 8.01 8.14 -6.93
C PRO A 24 8.28 7.60 -5.53
N TYR A 25 7.43 6.67 -5.10
CA TYR A 25 7.59 5.97 -3.83
C TYR A 25 7.53 4.46 -4.03
N PRO A 26 8.34 3.68 -3.29
CA PRO A 26 8.26 2.22 -3.31
C PRO A 26 6.84 1.69 -3.02
N PRO A 27 6.44 0.55 -3.60
CA PRO A 27 5.10 -0.03 -3.46
C PRO A 27 4.95 -0.73 -2.10
N LEU A 28 4.67 0.02 -1.04
CA LEU A 28 4.62 -0.50 0.34
C LEU A 28 3.65 -1.65 0.52
N GLY A 29 2.46 -1.57 -0.07
CA GLY A 29 1.48 -2.65 0.01
C GLY A 29 2.02 -3.97 -0.52
N THR A 30 2.64 -3.93 -1.70
CA THR A 30 3.30 -5.10 -2.33
C THR A 30 4.43 -5.64 -1.44
N LEU A 31 5.22 -4.76 -0.83
CA LEU A 31 6.34 -5.16 0.04
C LEU A 31 5.87 -5.73 1.38
N TYR A 32 4.75 -5.26 1.95
CA TYR A 32 4.13 -5.88 3.12
C TYR A 32 3.53 -7.25 2.79
N ALA A 33 2.92 -7.41 1.63
CA ALA A 33 2.45 -8.71 1.14
C ALA A 33 3.62 -9.70 1.01
N ALA A 34 4.76 -9.25 0.47
CA ALA A 34 5.98 -10.05 0.39
C ALA A 34 6.48 -10.46 1.79
N THR A 35 6.45 -9.54 2.76
CA THR A 35 6.81 -9.84 4.16
C THR A 35 5.90 -10.89 4.77
N ALA A 36 4.57 -10.81 4.55
CA ALA A 36 3.62 -11.79 5.07
C ALA A 36 3.88 -13.21 4.52
N LEU A 37 4.07 -13.32 3.20
CA LEU A 37 4.38 -14.59 2.54
C LEU A 37 5.71 -15.19 3.05
N ARG A 38 6.76 -14.39 3.18
CA ARG A 38 8.06 -14.83 3.71
C ARG A 38 7.97 -15.29 5.16
N SER A 39 7.18 -14.59 5.98
CA SER A 39 6.94 -15.00 7.38
C SER A 39 6.25 -16.35 7.48
N ALA A 40 5.51 -16.75 6.46
CA ALA A 40 4.90 -18.08 6.35
C ALA A 40 5.81 -19.13 5.66
N GLY A 41 7.06 -18.79 5.35
CA GLY A 41 8.02 -19.71 4.73
C GLY A 41 7.88 -19.87 3.22
N ILE A 42 7.08 -19.02 2.55
CA ILE A 42 6.93 -19.02 1.09
C ILE A 42 8.06 -18.22 0.47
N SER A 43 8.72 -18.77 -0.56
CA SER A 43 9.77 -18.06 -1.30
C SER A 43 9.17 -17.03 -2.25
N VAL A 44 9.62 -15.77 -2.15
CA VAL A 44 9.07 -14.65 -2.93
C VAL A 44 10.15 -13.87 -3.66
N ALA A 45 9.77 -13.32 -4.82
CA ALA A 45 10.49 -12.26 -5.51
C ALA A 45 9.51 -11.12 -5.81
N VAL A 46 10.04 -9.92 -6.08
CA VAL A 46 9.24 -8.75 -6.45
C VAL A 46 9.71 -8.22 -7.80
N CYS A 47 8.78 -8.03 -8.73
CA CYS A 47 8.98 -7.31 -9.97
C CYS A 47 8.38 -5.90 -9.82
N ASP A 48 9.22 -4.93 -9.54
CA ASP A 48 8.81 -3.52 -9.40
C ASP A 48 8.71 -2.86 -10.78
N THR A 49 7.50 -2.52 -11.20
CA THR A 49 7.22 -1.94 -12.51
C THR A 49 7.34 -0.41 -12.56
N MET A 50 7.74 0.24 -11.46
CA MET A 50 7.78 1.71 -11.36
C MET A 50 8.57 2.35 -12.49
N PHE A 51 9.76 1.84 -12.80
CA PHE A 51 10.71 2.46 -13.74
C PHE A 51 11.11 1.59 -14.94
N ILE A 52 10.83 0.30 -14.88
CA ILE A 52 11.18 -0.61 -15.97
C ILE A 52 10.08 -0.60 -17.05
N GLU A 53 10.41 -0.97 -18.29
CA GLU A 53 9.36 -1.23 -19.28
C GLU A 53 8.56 -2.46 -18.80
N PRO A 54 7.24 -2.32 -18.53
CA PRO A 54 6.53 -3.32 -17.75
C PRO A 54 6.48 -4.70 -18.38
N ALA A 55 6.13 -4.81 -19.67
CA ALA A 55 5.94 -6.11 -20.32
C ALA A 55 7.25 -6.89 -20.45
N SER A 56 8.33 -6.25 -20.89
CA SER A 56 9.63 -6.91 -21.06
C SER A 56 10.29 -7.22 -19.72
N GLY A 57 10.24 -6.27 -18.76
CA GLY A 57 10.78 -6.47 -17.42
C GLY A 57 10.04 -7.59 -16.68
N PHE A 58 8.73 -7.64 -16.79
CA PHE A 58 7.95 -8.70 -16.17
C PHE A 58 8.23 -10.08 -16.81
N ARG A 59 8.38 -10.18 -18.16
CA ARG A 59 8.80 -11.43 -18.82
C ARG A 59 10.17 -11.89 -18.33
N ALA A 60 11.13 -10.97 -18.21
CA ALA A 60 12.45 -11.29 -17.68
C ALA A 60 12.37 -11.82 -16.24
N ALA A 61 11.54 -11.21 -15.39
CA ALA A 61 11.33 -11.68 -14.02
C ALA A 61 10.68 -13.08 -13.96
N LEU A 62 9.72 -13.37 -14.86
CA LEU A 62 9.14 -14.73 -14.98
C LEU A 62 10.19 -15.77 -15.40
N GLU A 63 11.05 -15.44 -16.35
CA GLU A 63 12.13 -16.33 -16.82
C GLU A 63 13.19 -16.59 -15.73
N GLU A 64 13.55 -15.54 -14.98
CA GLU A 64 14.53 -15.62 -13.89
C GLU A 64 14.03 -16.42 -12.70
N HIS A 65 12.82 -16.07 -12.23
CA HIS A 65 12.30 -16.63 -10.98
C HIS A 65 11.47 -17.89 -11.14
N LYS A 66 10.89 -18.13 -12.33
CA LYS A 66 10.03 -19.30 -12.68
C LYS A 66 8.96 -19.54 -11.61
N PRO A 67 8.15 -18.53 -11.27
CA PRO A 67 7.16 -18.65 -10.21
C PRO A 67 6.01 -19.59 -10.62
N LYS A 68 5.34 -20.17 -9.63
CA LYS A 68 4.09 -20.92 -9.80
C LYS A 68 2.88 -20.01 -9.72
N ILE A 69 3.03 -18.89 -8.99
CA ILE A 69 1.97 -17.92 -8.73
C ILE A 69 2.52 -16.51 -8.98
N VAL A 70 1.73 -15.70 -9.68
CA VAL A 70 1.92 -14.26 -9.79
C VAL A 70 0.87 -13.56 -8.93
N VAL A 71 1.28 -12.57 -8.16
CA VAL A 71 0.38 -11.73 -7.38
C VAL A 71 0.53 -10.28 -7.82
N ILE A 72 -0.51 -9.72 -8.43
CA ILE A 72 -0.63 -8.29 -8.71
C ILE A 72 -1.21 -7.64 -7.45
N TYR A 73 -0.34 -7.10 -6.62
CA TYR A 73 -0.72 -6.51 -5.32
C TYR A 73 -0.51 -5.00 -5.36
N GLU A 74 -1.60 -4.26 -5.48
CA GLU A 74 -1.56 -2.80 -5.56
C GLU A 74 -1.19 -2.16 -4.23
N ASP A 75 -0.53 -1.01 -4.30
CA ASP A 75 -0.13 -0.25 -3.11
C ASP A 75 -1.30 0.54 -2.52
N ASP A 76 -1.96 -0.02 -1.54
CA ASP A 76 -3.12 0.59 -0.88
C ASP A 76 -2.75 1.79 0.02
N PHE A 77 -1.47 1.96 0.34
CA PHE A 77 -0.99 3.08 1.15
C PHE A 77 -0.70 4.34 0.32
N ASN A 78 -0.46 4.19 -0.97
CA ASN A 78 -0.15 5.31 -1.83
C ASN A 78 -1.43 5.85 -2.50
N PHE A 79 -1.96 6.99 -2.02
CA PHE A 79 -3.14 7.60 -2.62
C PHE A 79 -2.94 8.03 -4.09
N VAL A 80 -1.70 8.24 -4.53
CA VAL A 80 -1.38 8.62 -5.91
C VAL A 80 -1.71 7.49 -6.86
N THR A 81 -1.43 6.25 -6.50
CA THR A 81 -1.78 5.09 -7.33
C THR A 81 -3.30 4.96 -7.48
N LYS A 82 -4.07 5.31 -6.44
CA LYS A 82 -5.54 5.34 -6.48
C LYS A 82 -6.13 6.39 -7.45
N MET A 83 -5.31 7.26 -8.04
CA MET A 83 -5.74 8.29 -9.02
C MET A 83 -5.43 7.91 -10.48
N CYS A 84 -4.73 6.80 -10.72
CA CYS A 84 -4.29 6.34 -12.04
C CYS A 84 -4.96 5.02 -12.46
N LEU A 85 -6.15 4.72 -11.94
CA LEU A 85 -6.79 3.40 -11.96
C LEU A 85 -6.97 2.81 -13.36
N THR A 86 -7.35 3.59 -14.36
CA THR A 86 -7.55 3.08 -15.73
C THR A 86 -6.25 2.52 -16.32
N HIS A 87 -5.16 3.29 -16.24
CA HIS A 87 -3.85 2.83 -16.73
C HIS A 87 -3.30 1.64 -15.93
N MET A 88 -3.59 1.60 -14.63
CA MET A 88 -3.21 0.47 -13.77
C MET A 88 -3.99 -0.78 -14.15
N ARG A 89 -5.30 -0.68 -14.40
CA ARG A 89 -6.13 -1.82 -14.84
C ARG A 89 -5.67 -2.36 -16.19
N ASP A 90 -5.36 -1.46 -17.15
CA ASP A 90 -4.84 -1.84 -18.46
C ASP A 90 -3.52 -2.62 -18.32
N LEU A 91 -2.62 -2.12 -17.46
CA LEU A 91 -1.35 -2.81 -17.19
C LEU A 91 -1.54 -4.13 -16.44
N ALA A 92 -2.42 -4.16 -15.44
CA ALA A 92 -2.75 -5.41 -14.73
C ALA A 92 -3.25 -6.49 -15.70
N SER A 93 -4.12 -6.11 -16.66
CA SER A 93 -4.60 -7.01 -17.71
C SER A 93 -3.46 -7.50 -18.62
N GLU A 94 -2.55 -6.61 -19.00
CA GLU A 94 -1.37 -6.95 -19.81
C GLU A 94 -0.46 -7.97 -19.08
N LEU A 95 -0.13 -7.72 -17.81
CA LEU A 95 0.70 -8.61 -16.99
C LEU A 95 0.01 -9.96 -16.74
N SER A 96 -1.31 -9.94 -16.48
CA SER A 96 -2.10 -11.16 -16.30
C SER A 96 -2.10 -12.03 -17.55
N ALA A 97 -2.27 -11.44 -18.73
CA ALA A 97 -2.21 -12.16 -19.99
C ALA A 97 -0.84 -12.79 -20.24
N ILE A 98 0.25 -12.09 -19.88
CA ILE A 98 1.63 -12.61 -19.97
C ILE A 98 1.80 -13.82 -19.05
N ALA A 99 1.43 -13.70 -17.76
CA ALA A 99 1.55 -14.78 -16.79
C ALA A 99 0.71 -16.00 -17.19
N ARG A 100 -0.52 -15.78 -17.62
CA ARG A 100 -1.43 -16.84 -18.07
C ARG A 100 -0.92 -17.58 -19.31
N SER A 101 -0.30 -16.86 -20.26
CA SER A 101 0.31 -17.49 -21.43
C SER A 101 1.46 -18.42 -21.07
N ALA A 102 2.08 -18.24 -19.92
CA ALA A 102 3.11 -19.10 -19.34
C ALA A 102 2.53 -20.21 -18.43
N GLY A 103 1.19 -20.33 -18.31
CA GLY A 103 0.53 -21.32 -17.45
C GLY A 103 0.62 -21.03 -15.95
N ILE A 104 0.84 -19.77 -15.57
CA ILE A 104 1.04 -19.35 -14.18
C ILE A 104 -0.29 -18.84 -13.62
N THR A 105 -0.64 -19.24 -12.40
CA THR A 105 -1.81 -18.74 -11.67
C THR A 105 -1.64 -17.29 -11.29
N VAL A 106 -2.68 -16.47 -11.51
CA VAL A 106 -2.67 -15.02 -11.22
C VAL A 106 -3.66 -14.68 -10.13
N ILE A 107 -3.17 -13.99 -9.10
CA ILE A 107 -3.97 -13.42 -8.02
C ILE A 107 -3.88 -11.89 -8.13
N ALA A 108 -5.01 -11.17 -7.94
CA ALA A 108 -5.04 -9.73 -7.87
C ALA A 108 -5.56 -9.24 -6.51
N HIS A 109 -5.03 -8.09 -6.05
CA HIS A 109 -5.49 -7.37 -4.88
C HIS A 109 -5.39 -5.86 -5.13
N GLY A 110 -6.33 -5.12 -4.60
CA GLY A 110 -6.37 -3.65 -4.65
C GLY A 110 -7.78 -3.10 -4.73
N SER A 111 -7.92 -1.79 -4.55
CA SER A 111 -9.21 -1.11 -4.54
C SER A 111 -9.94 -1.26 -5.88
N ASP A 112 -9.23 -1.13 -6.99
CA ASP A 112 -9.84 -1.23 -8.32
C ASP A 112 -10.32 -2.67 -8.63
N ALA A 113 -9.54 -3.68 -8.28
CA ALA A 113 -9.93 -5.08 -8.43
C ALA A 113 -11.14 -5.44 -7.55
N THR A 114 -11.28 -4.78 -6.38
CA THR A 114 -12.43 -4.92 -5.49
C THR A 114 -13.70 -4.35 -6.13
N ASP A 115 -13.61 -3.18 -6.77
CA ASP A 115 -14.75 -2.47 -7.36
C ASP A 115 -15.13 -3.02 -8.75
N HIS A 116 -14.15 -3.60 -9.49
CA HIS A 116 -14.32 -4.08 -10.86
C HIS A 116 -13.86 -5.55 -11.04
N PRO A 117 -14.34 -6.50 -10.22
CA PRO A 117 -13.79 -7.86 -10.23
C PRO A 117 -13.92 -8.59 -11.57
N ARG A 118 -14.99 -8.33 -12.35
CA ARG A 118 -15.16 -8.93 -13.66
C ARG A 118 -14.08 -8.48 -14.65
N ASP A 119 -13.71 -7.20 -14.62
CA ASP A 119 -12.70 -6.66 -15.53
C ASP A 119 -11.33 -7.34 -15.33
N TYR A 120 -11.03 -7.79 -14.12
CA TYR A 120 -9.80 -8.53 -13.83
C TYR A 120 -9.92 -10.01 -14.18
N LEU A 121 -10.99 -10.68 -13.74
CA LEU A 121 -11.19 -12.11 -13.97
C LEU A 121 -11.34 -12.44 -15.46
N ASP A 122 -12.05 -11.60 -16.24
CA ASP A 122 -12.21 -11.78 -17.68
C ASP A 122 -10.90 -11.56 -18.45
N ASN A 123 -9.93 -10.83 -17.86
CA ASN A 123 -8.64 -10.52 -18.45
C ASN A 123 -7.46 -11.32 -17.87
N GLY A 124 -7.74 -12.50 -17.30
CA GLY A 124 -6.71 -13.48 -17.00
C GLY A 124 -6.27 -13.58 -15.54
N VAL A 125 -6.92 -12.87 -14.63
CA VAL A 125 -6.79 -13.12 -13.19
C VAL A 125 -7.64 -14.34 -12.82
N ASP A 126 -7.10 -15.24 -12.01
CA ASP A 126 -7.80 -16.43 -11.52
C ASP A 126 -8.53 -16.16 -10.20
N PHE A 127 -7.93 -15.33 -9.35
CA PHE A 127 -8.43 -15.04 -8.00
C PHE A 127 -8.26 -13.56 -7.66
N ILE A 128 -9.26 -12.97 -6.99
CA ILE A 128 -9.16 -11.64 -6.40
C ILE A 128 -9.29 -11.78 -4.89
N LEU A 129 -8.51 -11.01 -4.16
CA LEU A 129 -8.58 -10.93 -2.71
C LEU A 129 -9.01 -9.52 -2.29
N ASN A 130 -10.13 -9.42 -1.57
CA ASN A 130 -10.72 -8.16 -1.09
C ASN A 130 -10.50 -7.99 0.42
N GLY A 131 -10.16 -6.78 0.86
CA GLY A 131 -9.97 -6.46 2.27
C GLY A 131 -8.51 -6.41 2.70
N GLU A 132 -8.24 -6.60 3.98
CA GLU A 132 -6.88 -6.68 4.54
C GLU A 132 -6.39 -8.14 4.45
N VAL A 133 -5.70 -8.47 3.37
CA VAL A 133 -5.61 -9.84 2.84
C VAL A 133 -4.29 -10.56 3.09
N GLU A 134 -3.39 -10.04 3.91
CA GLU A 134 -2.08 -10.67 4.11
C GLU A 134 -2.19 -12.14 4.54
N GLN A 135 -3.11 -12.46 5.46
CA GLN A 135 -3.36 -13.84 5.88
C GLN A 135 -4.08 -14.64 4.78
N SER A 136 -5.12 -14.06 4.16
CA SER A 136 -5.85 -14.71 3.07
C SER A 136 -4.95 -15.00 1.87
N LEU A 137 -4.02 -14.10 1.55
CA LEU A 137 -3.02 -14.30 0.51
C LEU A 137 -2.08 -15.47 0.84
N THR A 138 -1.62 -15.52 2.09
CA THR A 138 -0.78 -16.62 2.58
C THR A 138 -1.50 -17.97 2.48
N ASP A 139 -2.75 -18.03 2.97
CA ASP A 139 -3.55 -19.25 2.93
C ASP A 139 -3.85 -19.72 1.50
N LEU A 140 -4.14 -18.77 0.60
CA LEU A 140 -4.38 -19.07 -0.81
C LEU A 140 -3.11 -19.58 -1.51
N CYS A 141 -1.98 -18.89 -1.34
CA CYS A 141 -0.72 -19.30 -1.92
C CYS A 141 -0.29 -20.69 -1.40
N ASP A 142 -0.40 -20.94 -0.11
CA ASP A 142 -0.06 -22.24 0.49
C ASP A 142 -0.94 -23.37 -0.08
N ALA A 143 -2.26 -23.15 -0.18
CA ALA A 143 -3.18 -24.14 -0.77
C ALA A 143 -2.85 -24.43 -2.24
N LEU A 144 -2.56 -23.41 -3.03
CA LEU A 144 -2.20 -23.55 -4.45
C LEU A 144 -0.86 -24.27 -4.63
N LEU A 145 0.17 -23.89 -3.86
CA LEU A 145 1.51 -24.48 -3.93
C LEU A 145 1.52 -25.97 -3.54
N GLN A 146 0.68 -26.35 -2.61
CA GLN A 146 0.55 -27.73 -2.16
C GLN A 146 -0.49 -28.54 -2.95
N SER A 147 -1.08 -27.97 -4.00
CA SER A 147 -2.13 -28.59 -4.81
C SER A 147 -3.28 -29.18 -3.95
N ARG A 148 -3.61 -28.51 -2.84
CA ARG A 148 -4.74 -28.86 -1.98
C ARG A 148 -6.03 -28.21 -2.49
N GLY A 149 -7.17 -28.79 -2.17
CA GLY A 149 -8.45 -28.10 -2.40
C GLY A 149 -8.46 -26.75 -1.68
N LEU A 150 -9.03 -25.73 -2.33
CA LEU A 150 -9.09 -24.39 -1.74
C LEU A 150 -9.99 -24.40 -0.49
N PRO A 151 -9.48 -24.00 0.68
CA PRO A 151 -10.31 -23.77 1.84
C PRO A 151 -11.25 -22.57 1.63
N ALA A 152 -12.18 -22.33 2.54
CA ALA A 152 -12.95 -21.11 2.57
C ALA A 152 -12.05 -19.94 3.01
N ILE A 153 -11.59 -19.11 2.06
CA ILE A 153 -10.68 -18.00 2.27
C ILE A 153 -11.48 -16.69 2.37
N PRO A 154 -11.34 -15.92 3.44
CA PRO A 154 -12.01 -14.62 3.57
C PRO A 154 -11.59 -13.63 2.47
N GLY A 155 -12.56 -12.95 1.88
CA GLY A 155 -12.32 -11.96 0.82
C GLY A 155 -12.01 -12.53 -0.55
N LEU A 156 -11.97 -13.86 -0.72
CA LEU A 156 -11.71 -14.49 -2.02
C LEU A 156 -12.89 -14.31 -2.96
N VAL A 157 -12.60 -13.80 -4.15
CA VAL A 157 -13.54 -13.67 -5.27
C VAL A 157 -12.96 -14.39 -6.50
N ARG A 158 -13.80 -15.17 -7.17
CA ARG A 158 -13.45 -15.92 -8.38
C ARG A 158 -14.70 -16.26 -9.18
N TYR A 159 -14.53 -16.84 -10.36
CA TYR A 159 -15.63 -17.54 -11.02
C TYR A 159 -15.86 -18.91 -10.41
N SER A 160 -17.12 -19.26 -10.21
CA SER A 160 -17.56 -20.60 -9.81
C SER A 160 -17.25 -21.60 -10.91
N ALA A 161 -16.62 -22.71 -10.55
CA ALA A 161 -16.35 -23.80 -11.49
C ALA A 161 -17.63 -24.54 -11.93
N ALA A 162 -18.73 -24.40 -11.17
CA ALA A 162 -19.98 -25.10 -11.44
C ALA A 162 -20.81 -24.44 -12.55
N ASP A 163 -20.87 -23.10 -12.56
CA ASP A 163 -21.79 -22.35 -13.42
C ASP A 163 -21.20 -21.06 -14.02
N GLY A 164 -19.92 -20.77 -13.73
CA GLY A 164 -19.26 -19.55 -14.22
C GLY A 164 -19.76 -18.25 -13.60
N THR A 165 -20.56 -18.31 -12.54
CA THR A 165 -21.00 -17.11 -11.82
C THR A 165 -19.92 -16.56 -10.92
N LEU A 166 -19.95 -15.24 -10.66
CA LEU A 166 -19.05 -14.62 -9.69
C LEU A 166 -19.42 -15.06 -8.27
N GLU A 167 -18.47 -15.66 -7.56
CA GLU A 167 -18.66 -16.08 -6.17
C GLU A 167 -17.70 -15.38 -5.21
N SER A 168 -18.24 -15.04 -4.03
CA SER A 168 -17.47 -14.60 -2.87
C SER A 168 -18.01 -15.35 -1.65
N LEU A 169 -17.23 -16.30 -1.14
CA LEU A 169 -17.70 -17.25 -0.12
C LEU A 169 -17.74 -16.65 1.28
N LEU A 170 -16.80 -15.79 1.59
CA LEU A 170 -16.68 -15.15 2.90
C LEU A 170 -16.45 -13.64 2.74
N PRO A 171 -16.92 -12.82 3.71
CA PRO A 171 -16.71 -11.38 3.67
C PRO A 171 -15.23 -11.02 3.67
N ALA A 172 -14.93 -9.83 3.18
CA ALA A 172 -13.58 -9.27 3.20
C ALA A 172 -13.05 -9.22 4.65
N PRO A 173 -11.83 -9.72 4.90
CA PRO A 173 -11.26 -9.74 6.24
C PRO A 173 -10.79 -8.36 6.67
N THR A 174 -10.64 -8.20 7.98
CA THR A 174 -9.78 -7.19 8.58
C THR A 174 -8.60 -7.92 9.23
N ASN A 175 -7.39 -7.42 9.03
CA ASN A 175 -6.20 -8.04 9.61
C ASN A 175 -5.81 -7.37 10.94
N PRO A 176 -6.23 -7.91 12.09
CA PRO A 176 -5.89 -7.33 13.39
C PRO A 176 -4.39 -7.41 13.71
N SER A 177 -3.65 -8.26 13.00
CA SER A 177 -2.22 -8.47 13.21
C SER A 177 -1.36 -7.58 12.32
N TRP A 178 -1.93 -6.75 11.44
CA TRP A 178 -1.14 -5.93 10.53
C TRP A 178 -0.12 -5.03 11.26
N ALA A 179 -0.52 -4.42 12.35
CA ALA A 179 0.34 -3.54 13.14
C ALA A 179 1.57 -4.25 13.75
N THR A 180 1.55 -5.59 13.81
CA THR A 180 2.64 -6.43 14.32
C THR A 180 3.39 -7.19 13.23
N LEU A 181 3.04 -7.00 11.95
CA LEU A 181 3.82 -7.55 10.84
C LEU A 181 5.25 -6.99 10.89
N PRO A 182 6.24 -7.79 10.51
CA PRO A 182 7.58 -7.27 10.25
C PRO A 182 7.54 -6.14 9.21
N ARG A 183 8.59 -5.33 9.18
CA ARG A 183 8.72 -4.21 8.24
C ARG A 183 8.59 -4.67 6.79
N ALA A 184 8.19 -3.73 5.92
CA ALA A 184 8.10 -3.98 4.49
C ALA A 184 9.45 -4.48 3.92
N ALA A 185 9.42 -5.52 3.11
CA ALA A 185 10.60 -6.20 2.55
C ALA A 185 11.29 -5.36 1.45
N ARG A 186 11.82 -4.19 1.82
CA ARG A 186 12.42 -3.21 0.89
C ARG A 186 13.65 -3.74 0.17
N GLU A 187 14.33 -4.72 0.76
CA GLU A 187 15.49 -5.38 0.18
C GLU A 187 15.15 -6.25 -1.05
N LEU A 188 13.87 -6.46 -1.34
CA LEU A 188 13.42 -7.21 -2.53
C LEU A 188 13.33 -6.34 -3.79
N ILE A 189 13.53 -5.04 -3.67
CA ILE A 189 13.54 -4.11 -4.81
C ILE A 189 14.82 -3.27 -4.81
N ASP A 190 15.17 -2.75 -5.99
CA ASP A 190 16.25 -1.79 -6.13
C ASP A 190 15.75 -0.37 -5.79
N LEU A 191 16.27 0.23 -4.73
CA LEU A 191 15.93 1.59 -4.32
C LEU A 191 16.73 2.68 -5.06
N GLU A 192 17.77 2.33 -5.81
CA GLU A 192 18.62 3.32 -6.48
C GLU A 192 17.91 4.12 -7.58
N PRO A 193 17.00 3.55 -8.41
CA PRO A 193 16.19 4.34 -9.33
C PRO A 193 15.32 5.39 -8.64
N TYR A 194 14.74 5.05 -7.47
CA TYR A 194 13.97 6.00 -6.64
C TYR A 194 14.86 7.11 -6.12
N ARG A 195 15.99 6.76 -5.53
CA ARG A 195 16.96 7.71 -5.01
C ARG A 195 17.42 8.68 -6.09
N ARG A 196 17.78 8.19 -7.26
CA ARG A 196 18.22 9.01 -8.40
C ARG A 196 17.13 9.98 -8.84
N ALA A 197 15.90 9.49 -9.03
CA ALA A 197 14.76 10.32 -9.42
C ALA A 197 14.50 11.45 -8.42
N TRP A 198 14.56 11.17 -7.12
CA TRP A 198 14.38 12.17 -6.08
C TRP A 198 15.51 13.18 -6.03
N ILE A 199 16.77 12.74 -6.06
CA ILE A 199 17.93 13.64 -6.01
C ILE A 199 17.97 14.55 -7.24
N GLU A 200 17.74 14.00 -8.44
CA GLU A 200 17.75 14.79 -9.69
C GLU A 200 16.64 15.84 -9.71
N ALA A 201 15.45 15.51 -9.21
CA ALA A 201 14.31 16.42 -9.28
C ALA A 201 14.19 17.38 -8.09
N HIS A 202 14.64 16.97 -6.89
CA HIS A 202 14.37 17.68 -5.64
C HIS A 202 15.62 17.96 -4.78
N GLY A 203 16.77 17.35 -5.09
CA GLY A 203 18.02 17.56 -4.35
C GLY A 203 18.15 16.74 -3.06
N TYR A 204 17.19 15.86 -2.76
CA TYR A 204 17.22 14.96 -1.61
C TYR A 204 16.51 13.65 -1.91
N PHE A 205 16.78 12.59 -1.14
CA PHE A 205 16.09 11.31 -1.27
C PHE A 205 14.93 11.19 -0.28
N SER A 206 13.72 10.99 -0.80
CA SER A 206 12.52 10.73 0.00
C SER A 206 11.98 9.32 -0.24
N THR A 207 11.50 8.69 0.84
CA THR A 207 10.75 7.42 0.74
C THR A 207 9.46 7.49 1.56
N ASN A 208 8.64 6.45 1.49
CA ASN A 208 7.38 6.36 2.23
C ASN A 208 7.48 5.41 3.42
N VAL A 209 6.71 5.70 4.46
CA VAL A 209 6.47 4.86 5.64
C VAL A 209 4.99 4.95 5.97
N VAL A 210 4.45 3.98 6.69
CA VAL A 210 3.11 4.05 7.27
C VAL A 210 3.17 3.73 8.75
N SER A 211 2.48 4.55 9.55
CA SER A 211 2.31 4.35 10.98
C SER A 211 0.96 3.73 11.32
N SER A 212 0.00 3.87 10.39
CA SER A 212 -1.37 3.39 10.56
C SER A 212 -1.94 2.80 9.28
N ARG A 213 -2.97 2.00 9.42
CA ARG A 213 -3.81 1.53 8.32
C ARG A 213 -5.26 1.85 8.65
N GLY A 214 -5.97 2.40 7.65
CA GLY A 214 -7.37 2.69 7.71
C GLY A 214 -7.72 4.03 8.35
N CYS A 215 -9.01 4.36 8.29
CA CYS A 215 -9.52 5.65 8.75
C CYS A 215 -10.89 5.46 9.42
N PRO A 216 -11.10 5.92 10.66
CA PRO A 216 -12.36 5.70 11.39
C PRO A 216 -13.50 6.62 10.96
N TYR A 217 -13.24 7.61 10.11
CA TYR A 217 -14.24 8.58 9.67
C TYR A 217 -15.17 8.03 8.58
N HIS A 218 -16.37 8.61 8.48
CA HIS A 218 -17.45 8.14 7.62
C HIS A 218 -17.75 9.07 6.42
N CYS A 219 -16.71 9.75 5.89
CA CYS A 219 -16.88 10.63 4.74
C CYS A 219 -17.46 9.85 3.54
N ASN A 220 -18.61 10.32 3.01
CA ASN A 220 -19.36 9.59 1.99
C ASN A 220 -18.80 9.72 0.56
N TRP A 221 -17.78 10.52 0.35
CA TRP A 221 -17.09 10.74 -0.93
C TRP A 221 -15.70 10.06 -0.99
N CYS A 222 -15.24 9.55 0.15
CA CYS A 222 -13.89 9.00 0.29
C CYS A 222 -13.83 7.55 -0.17
N ALA A 223 -12.87 7.25 -1.04
CA ALA A 223 -12.55 5.88 -1.42
C ALA A 223 -11.72 5.20 -0.31
N LYS A 224 -12.39 4.45 0.56
CA LYS A 224 -11.79 3.61 1.61
C LYS A 224 -12.18 2.15 1.44
N PRO A 225 -11.82 1.52 0.35
CA PRO A 225 -12.40 0.22 0.02
C PRO A 225 -11.87 -0.93 0.88
N ILE A 226 -10.63 -0.83 1.37
CA ILE A 226 -9.91 -1.96 1.96
C ILE A 226 -10.19 -2.09 3.47
N SER A 227 -9.87 -1.06 4.26
CA SER A 227 -9.87 -1.15 5.74
C SER A 227 -11.20 -0.72 6.38
N GLY A 228 -12.18 -0.27 5.62
CA GLY A 228 -13.46 0.21 6.11
C GLY A 228 -13.32 1.42 7.04
N ASN A 229 -14.16 1.46 8.12
CA ASN A 229 -14.17 2.56 9.11
C ASN A 229 -13.42 2.17 10.39
N ARG A 230 -12.30 1.53 10.27
CA ARG A 230 -11.41 1.12 11.36
C ARG A 230 -10.02 1.68 11.14
N PHE A 231 -9.19 1.69 12.17
CA PHE A 231 -7.77 1.97 12.03
C PHE A 231 -6.96 1.14 13.02
N GLN A 232 -5.73 0.89 12.67
CA GLN A 232 -4.72 0.24 13.50
C GLN A 232 -3.48 1.10 13.49
N LEU A 233 -2.77 1.15 14.61
CA LEU A 233 -1.50 1.87 14.77
C LEU A 233 -0.38 0.88 15.05
N ARG A 234 0.76 1.09 14.45
CA ARG A 234 2.02 0.44 14.82
C ARG A 234 2.54 1.06 16.13
N ALA A 235 3.36 0.32 16.86
CA ALA A 235 4.00 0.86 18.04
C ALA A 235 4.88 2.09 17.67
N PRO A 236 4.80 3.20 18.42
CA PRO A 236 5.52 4.43 18.08
C PRO A 236 7.03 4.23 18.05
N GLU A 237 7.58 3.37 18.91
CA GLU A 237 9.00 3.01 18.96
C GLU A 237 9.44 2.26 17.70
N GLU A 238 8.60 1.36 17.18
CA GLU A 238 8.88 0.62 15.94
C GLU A 238 8.90 1.55 14.73
N VAL A 239 7.98 2.51 14.68
CA VAL A 239 7.96 3.51 13.60
C VAL A 239 9.20 4.40 13.68
N ALA A 240 9.56 4.89 14.88
CA ALA A 240 10.77 5.69 15.08
C ALA A 240 12.04 4.92 14.69
N ALA A 241 12.13 3.64 15.09
CA ALA A 241 13.26 2.78 14.73
C ALA A 241 13.34 2.53 13.20
N GLU A 242 12.21 2.40 12.50
CA GLU A 242 12.21 2.31 11.03
C GLU A 242 12.73 3.59 10.37
N LEU A 243 12.35 4.79 10.86
CA LEU A 243 12.87 6.04 10.34
C LEU A 243 14.40 6.13 10.51
N HIS A 244 14.88 5.77 11.68
CA HIS A 244 16.31 5.75 11.97
C HIS A 244 17.07 4.77 11.05
N GLU A 245 16.53 3.57 10.82
CA GLU A 245 17.13 2.59 9.91
C GLU A 245 17.14 3.09 8.46
N LEU A 246 16.03 3.65 7.98
CA LEU A 246 15.94 4.22 6.63
C LEU A 246 17.00 5.33 6.41
N LYS A 247 17.25 6.17 7.42
CA LYS A 247 18.29 7.18 7.37
C LYS A 247 19.68 6.56 7.35
N THR A 248 19.96 5.67 8.28
CA THR A 248 21.32 5.15 8.52
C THR A 248 21.78 4.14 7.48
N LEU A 249 20.89 3.24 7.04
CA LEU A 249 21.21 2.18 6.08
C LEU A 249 20.97 2.57 4.63
N PHE A 250 19.93 3.37 4.37
CA PHE A 250 19.53 3.71 3.00
C PHE A 250 19.78 5.17 2.63
N GLY A 251 20.27 6.00 3.57
CA GLY A 251 20.56 7.40 3.32
C GLY A 251 19.33 8.25 3.00
N VAL A 252 18.18 7.88 3.57
CA VAL A 252 16.93 8.63 3.39
C VAL A 252 16.99 9.96 4.13
N GLU A 253 16.65 11.04 3.45
CA GLU A 253 16.73 12.41 3.95
C GLU A 253 15.35 13.03 4.23
N HIS A 254 14.29 12.40 3.75
CA HIS A 254 12.90 12.83 3.96
C HIS A 254 11.95 11.63 3.93
N ILE A 255 10.88 11.68 4.71
CA ILE A 255 9.84 10.64 4.75
C ILE A 255 8.48 11.24 4.38
N TRP A 256 7.73 10.51 3.56
CA TRP A 256 6.31 10.71 3.43
C TRP A 256 5.56 9.62 4.21
N PHE A 257 4.76 10.04 5.20
CA PHE A 257 3.82 9.12 5.84
C PHE A 257 2.60 8.92 4.94
N GLY A 258 2.42 7.70 4.46
CA GLY A 258 1.32 7.28 3.58
C GLY A 258 0.01 6.96 4.32
N ASP A 259 -0.10 7.32 5.58
CA ASP A 259 -1.30 7.12 6.40
C ASP A 259 -2.51 7.83 5.79
N ASP A 260 -3.69 7.22 5.82
CA ASP A 260 -4.94 7.90 5.42
C ASP A 260 -5.21 9.16 6.26
N VAL A 261 -4.92 9.09 7.55
CA VAL A 261 -4.97 10.21 8.50
C VAL A 261 -3.93 10.00 9.59
N PHE A 262 -2.89 10.79 9.62
CA PHE A 262 -1.90 10.79 10.70
C PHE A 262 -2.45 11.50 11.95
N ALA A 263 -1.95 11.17 13.13
CA ALA A 263 -2.31 11.75 14.42
C ALA A 263 -3.74 11.44 14.90
N LEU A 264 -4.29 10.29 14.53
CA LEU A 264 -5.59 9.82 15.05
C LEU A 264 -5.59 9.63 16.58
N ASP A 265 -4.45 9.27 17.16
CA ASP A 265 -4.24 9.14 18.60
C ASP A 265 -3.19 10.13 19.10
N ARG A 266 -3.61 11.06 19.97
CA ARG A 266 -2.74 12.11 20.51
C ARG A 266 -1.65 11.56 21.43
N HIS A 267 -1.94 10.48 22.16
CA HIS A 267 -0.97 9.85 23.05
C HIS A 267 0.13 9.20 22.23
N TRP A 268 -0.26 8.46 21.19
CA TRP A 268 0.66 7.89 20.24
C TRP A 268 1.63 8.91 19.63
N VAL A 269 1.11 10.09 19.25
CA VAL A 269 1.97 11.18 18.69
C VAL A 269 3.01 11.66 19.69
N GLN A 270 2.64 11.77 20.98
CA GLN A 270 3.59 12.18 22.02
C GLN A 270 4.66 11.10 22.28
N GLU A 271 4.29 9.84 22.24
CA GLU A 271 5.23 8.72 22.41
C GLU A 271 6.15 8.60 21.20
N PHE A 272 5.62 8.74 19.98
CA PHE A 272 6.41 8.77 18.76
C PHE A 272 7.46 9.90 18.78
N ALA A 273 7.05 11.13 19.20
CA ALA A 273 8.01 12.22 19.31
C ALA A 273 9.12 11.93 20.32
N ARG A 274 8.79 11.33 21.49
CA ARG A 274 9.79 10.91 22.48
C ARG A 274 10.72 9.81 21.96
N ALA A 275 10.15 8.84 21.23
CA ALA A 275 10.95 7.76 20.64
C ALA A 275 11.94 8.30 19.60
N VAL A 276 11.52 9.21 18.71
CA VAL A 276 12.40 9.86 17.74
C VAL A 276 13.49 10.67 18.43
N GLU A 277 13.13 11.49 19.44
CA GLU A 277 14.09 12.28 20.22
C GLU A 277 15.16 11.39 20.91
N SER A 278 14.76 10.21 21.40
CA SER A 278 15.67 9.27 22.06
C SER A 278 16.72 8.66 21.14
N LEU A 279 16.43 8.58 19.84
CA LEU A 279 17.36 8.05 18.82
C LEU A 279 18.37 9.11 18.36
N GLY A 280 18.18 10.39 18.76
CA GLY A 280 19.15 11.47 18.57
C GLY A 280 19.24 12.02 17.15
N GLU A 281 18.59 11.39 16.17
CA GLU A 281 18.61 11.81 14.78
C GLU A 281 17.19 11.95 14.21
N VAL A 282 16.84 13.14 13.79
CA VAL A 282 15.53 13.46 13.20
C VAL A 282 15.62 13.36 11.68
N VAL A 283 14.68 12.63 11.07
CA VAL A 283 14.44 12.66 9.62
C VAL A 283 13.25 13.58 9.36
N PRO A 284 13.39 14.62 8.54
CA PRO A 284 12.25 15.44 8.13
C PRO A 284 11.15 14.59 7.49
N PHE A 285 9.90 14.87 7.85
CA PHE A 285 8.78 14.14 7.26
C PHE A 285 7.55 15.01 6.99
N LYS A 286 6.71 14.55 6.07
CA LYS A 286 5.38 15.11 5.79
C LYS A 286 4.28 14.10 6.09
N ILE A 287 3.11 14.62 6.45
CA ILE A 287 1.93 13.84 6.81
C ILE A 287 0.67 14.37 6.12
N GLN A 288 -0.34 13.51 6.07
CA GLN A 288 -1.72 13.89 5.78
C GLN A 288 -2.54 13.79 7.06
N SER A 289 -3.36 14.78 7.37
CA SER A 289 -4.16 14.80 8.58
C SER A 289 -5.42 15.65 8.45
N ARG A 290 -6.10 15.85 9.57
CA ARG A 290 -7.31 16.67 9.71
C ARG A 290 -7.03 17.85 10.62
N ALA A 291 -7.66 19.00 10.33
CA ALA A 291 -7.49 20.22 11.13
C ALA A 291 -7.90 20.03 12.60
N ASP A 292 -8.98 19.28 12.85
CA ASP A 292 -9.50 19.01 14.21
C ASP A 292 -8.60 18.10 15.07
N LEU A 293 -7.56 17.49 14.48
CA LEU A 293 -6.54 16.71 15.20
C LEU A 293 -5.31 17.56 15.59
N MET A 294 -5.15 18.76 15.04
CA MET A 294 -3.97 19.61 15.18
C MET A 294 -4.09 20.55 16.40
N SER A 295 -4.15 19.98 17.61
CA SER A 295 -4.00 20.78 18.84
C SER A 295 -2.57 21.30 19.00
N ASP A 296 -2.36 22.37 19.79
CA ASP A 296 -1.02 22.92 20.09
C ASP A 296 -0.05 21.84 20.58
N ALA A 297 -0.52 20.92 21.43
CA ALA A 297 0.27 19.81 21.94
C ALA A 297 0.65 18.81 20.83
N THR A 298 -0.29 18.53 19.91
CA THR A 298 -0.03 17.65 18.75
C THR A 298 1.00 18.28 17.82
N VAL A 299 0.80 19.55 17.44
CA VAL A 299 1.71 20.28 16.55
C VAL A 299 3.10 20.41 17.16
N SER A 300 3.19 20.71 18.48
CA SER A 300 4.47 20.77 19.18
C SER A 300 5.20 19.42 19.18
N ALA A 301 4.49 18.31 19.39
CA ALA A 301 5.08 16.98 19.33
C ALA A 301 5.53 16.61 17.92
N LEU A 302 4.71 16.88 16.91
CA LEU A 302 5.05 16.65 15.50
C LEU A 302 6.31 17.43 15.08
N LYS A 303 6.42 18.71 15.52
CA LYS A 303 7.60 19.54 15.27
C LYS A 303 8.87 18.92 15.88
N ARG A 304 8.80 18.47 17.14
CA ARG A 304 9.93 17.79 17.79
C ARG A 304 10.34 16.51 17.08
N ALA A 305 9.35 15.74 16.58
CA ALA A 305 9.60 14.52 15.80
C ALA A 305 10.17 14.78 14.41
N GLY A 306 10.18 16.04 13.91
CA GLY A 306 10.70 16.38 12.59
C GLY A 306 9.67 16.62 11.51
N CYS A 307 8.40 16.78 11.84
CA CYS A 307 7.37 17.11 10.86
C CYS A 307 7.62 18.50 10.27
N VAL A 308 7.75 18.58 8.95
CA VAL A 308 8.01 19.83 8.20
C VAL A 308 6.81 20.27 7.37
N GLU A 309 5.88 19.36 7.06
CA GLU A 309 4.72 19.66 6.23
C GLU A 309 3.50 18.83 6.66
N ILE A 310 2.34 19.48 6.73
CA ILE A 310 1.06 18.83 7.03
C ILE A 310 0.05 19.18 5.94
N TRP A 311 -0.43 18.17 5.23
CA TRP A 311 -1.54 18.31 4.30
C TRP A 311 -2.85 18.05 5.03
N MET A 312 -3.71 19.05 5.05
CA MET A 312 -4.99 18.97 5.76
C MET A 312 -6.16 18.93 4.80
N GLY A 313 -6.96 17.87 4.88
CA GLY A 313 -8.21 17.74 4.14
C GLY A 313 -9.32 18.60 4.76
N VAL A 314 -9.41 19.87 4.39
CA VAL A 314 -10.50 20.78 4.81
C VAL A 314 -11.73 20.62 3.93
N GLU A 315 -11.55 20.41 2.64
CA GLU A 315 -12.53 20.15 1.58
C GLU A 315 -13.42 21.35 1.23
N SER A 316 -13.99 22.07 2.21
CA SER A 316 -14.89 23.20 1.97
C SER A 316 -14.89 24.23 3.10
N GLY A 317 -15.02 25.50 2.76
CA GLY A 317 -15.31 26.61 3.68
C GLY A 317 -16.80 26.74 4.06
N SER A 318 -17.65 25.77 3.68
CA SER A 318 -19.08 25.77 4.00
C SER A 318 -19.41 24.61 4.95
N GLN A 319 -19.95 24.95 6.14
CA GLN A 319 -20.39 23.91 7.09
C GLN A 319 -21.47 23.01 6.49
N LYS A 320 -22.39 23.58 5.71
CA LYS A 320 -23.44 22.81 5.02
C LYS A 320 -22.85 21.74 4.07
N ILE A 321 -21.79 22.05 3.36
CA ILE A 321 -21.10 21.10 2.49
C ILE A 321 -20.38 20.04 3.33
N LEU A 322 -19.65 20.43 4.37
CA LEU A 322 -18.95 19.50 5.26
C LEU A 322 -19.91 18.49 5.92
N ASP A 323 -21.12 18.99 6.32
CA ASP A 323 -22.16 18.14 6.90
C ASP A 323 -22.74 17.18 5.84
N ALA A 324 -22.99 17.65 4.61
CA ALA A 324 -23.46 16.83 3.50
C ALA A 324 -22.43 15.74 3.13
N MET A 325 -21.14 16.03 3.22
CA MET A 325 -20.03 15.09 2.98
C MET A 325 -19.83 14.11 4.15
N LYS A 326 -20.55 14.28 5.26
CA LYS A 326 -20.32 13.54 6.51
C LYS A 326 -18.85 13.63 7.00
N LYS A 327 -18.22 14.79 6.77
CA LYS A 327 -16.82 15.01 7.13
C LYS A 327 -16.61 15.00 8.64
N GLY A 328 -17.65 15.40 9.42
CA GLY A 328 -17.55 15.52 10.88
C GLY A 328 -16.58 16.61 11.34
N LEU A 329 -16.24 17.56 10.46
CA LEU A 329 -15.34 18.69 10.74
C LEU A 329 -16.16 19.96 10.98
N LYS A 330 -15.84 20.70 12.02
CA LYS A 330 -16.39 22.04 12.29
C LYS A 330 -15.46 23.10 11.72
N LEU A 331 -16.02 24.11 11.03
CA LEU A 331 -15.22 25.20 10.46
C LEU A 331 -14.42 25.96 11.53
N SER A 332 -14.92 26.01 12.77
CA SER A 332 -14.18 26.62 13.90
C SER A 332 -12.89 25.89 14.27
N ALA A 333 -12.65 24.67 13.74
CA ALA A 333 -11.42 23.91 13.95
C ALA A 333 -10.43 24.07 12.78
N VAL A 334 -10.79 24.87 11.77
CA VAL A 334 -9.95 25.18 10.61
C VAL A 334 -9.34 26.57 10.76
#